data_9a5a93ab13cff5c3b83ee2793a1dd299
#
_entry.id   9a5a93ab13cff5c3b83ee2793a1dd299
#
_cell.length_a   1.000
_cell.length_b   1.000
_cell.length_c   1.000
_cell.angle_alpha   90.00
_cell.angle_beta   90.00
_cell.angle_gamma   90.00
#
_symmetry.space_group_name_H-M   'P 1'
#
loop_
_entity.id
_entity.type
_entity.pdbx_description
1 polymer ?
#
loop_
_entity_poly.entity_id
_entity_poly.type
_entity_poly.pdbx_seq_one_letter_code
_entity_poly.pdbx_strand_id
1 'polypeptide(L)'
;PVFKSQKGLNEEIVKEISDQKNEPSWMKDFRLKSYEVFNKKKMPKWGADLSGIDFDDIYYYLKPSDRKGRTWEEVPSEIKDTFDRLGIPEAEKKHLAGVEAQFDSESIYGSLMEELEEKGVIFTSTDEALKKHPELFKEYFEKEYRSRIEQRTDSIKGMKLKE
;
A
#
# COMPACT_ATOMS: atom_id res chain seq x y z
N PRO A 1 -18.00 2.53 -0.77
CA PRO A 1 -16.78 2.98 -1.46
C PRO A 1 -17.12 3.78 -2.71
N VAL A 2 -16.28 4.76 -3.02
CA VAL A 2 -16.41 5.57 -4.24
C VAL A 2 -16.05 4.77 -5.48
N PHE A 3 -15.10 3.85 -5.31
CA PHE A 3 -14.69 2.92 -6.35
C PHE A 3 -14.44 1.53 -5.76
N LYS A 4 -14.75 0.51 -6.55
CA LYS A 4 -14.54 -0.90 -6.22
C LYS A 4 -14.17 -1.64 -7.50
N SER A 5 -12.99 -2.29 -7.52
CA SER A 5 -12.57 -3.12 -8.65
C SER A 5 -13.50 -4.33 -8.83
N GLN A 6 -13.39 -5.00 -9.96
CA GLN A 6 -13.97 -6.34 -10.09
C GLN A 6 -13.23 -7.33 -9.18
N LYS A 7 -13.84 -8.49 -8.94
CA LYS A 7 -13.20 -9.58 -8.21
C LYS A 7 -12.09 -10.25 -9.03
N GLY A 8 -11.18 -10.87 -8.34
CA GLY A 8 -10.02 -11.52 -8.92
C GLY A 8 -8.87 -10.52 -9.20
N LEU A 9 -7.72 -11.03 -9.58
CA LEU A 9 -6.57 -10.24 -9.97
C LEU A 9 -6.13 -10.61 -11.39
N ASN A 10 -6.16 -9.63 -12.28
CA ASN A 10 -5.72 -9.76 -13.66
C ASN A 10 -4.98 -8.50 -14.11
N GLU A 11 -4.41 -8.52 -15.30
CA GLU A 11 -3.63 -7.40 -15.84
C GLU A 11 -4.46 -6.11 -15.98
N GLU A 12 -5.75 -6.22 -16.32
CA GLU A 12 -6.65 -5.08 -16.45
C GLU A 12 -6.90 -4.41 -15.11
N ILE A 13 -7.16 -5.21 -14.06
CA ILE A 13 -7.33 -4.69 -12.69
C ILE A 13 -6.04 -4.04 -12.19
N VAL A 14 -4.87 -4.62 -12.48
CA VAL A 14 -3.58 -4.01 -12.12
C VAL A 14 -3.39 -2.65 -12.79
N LYS A 15 -3.76 -2.51 -14.07
CA LYS A 15 -3.76 -1.23 -14.78
C LYS A 15 -4.76 -0.24 -14.18
N GLU A 16 -5.97 -0.71 -13.92
CA GLU A 16 -7.04 0.10 -13.33
C GLU A 16 -6.64 0.68 -11.97
N ILE A 17 -6.02 -0.12 -11.09
CA ILE A 17 -5.49 0.36 -9.80
C ILE A 17 -4.49 1.50 -10.03
N SER A 18 -3.55 1.32 -10.93
CA SER A 18 -2.55 2.35 -11.25
C SER A 18 -3.17 3.62 -11.79
N ASP A 19 -4.20 3.50 -12.64
CA ASP A 19 -4.92 4.64 -13.22
C ASP A 19 -5.75 5.36 -12.15
N GLN A 20 -6.46 4.65 -11.27
CA GLN A 20 -7.19 5.23 -10.14
C GLN A 20 -6.28 6.01 -9.18
N LYS A 21 -5.05 5.54 -8.99
CA LYS A 21 -4.05 6.19 -8.14
C LYS A 21 -3.30 7.31 -8.88
N ASN A 22 -3.50 7.48 -10.18
CA ASN A 22 -2.75 8.41 -11.04
C ASN A 22 -1.24 8.23 -10.90
N GLU A 23 -0.78 6.99 -10.93
CA GLU A 23 0.63 6.64 -10.80
C GLU A 23 1.43 6.97 -12.07
N PRO A 24 2.72 7.32 -11.94
CA PRO A 24 3.60 7.48 -13.09
C PRO A 24 3.78 6.15 -13.84
N SER A 25 4.09 6.22 -15.13
CA SER A 25 4.22 5.04 -16.01
C SER A 25 5.17 3.97 -15.46
N TRP A 26 6.30 4.38 -14.89
CA TRP A 26 7.28 3.45 -14.33
C TRP A 26 6.72 2.62 -13.16
N MET A 27 5.80 3.18 -12.35
CA MET A 27 5.14 2.45 -11.28
C MET A 27 4.11 1.46 -11.84
N LYS A 28 3.36 1.85 -12.88
CA LYS A 28 2.47 0.94 -13.62
C LYS A 28 3.23 -0.24 -14.21
N ASP A 29 4.37 0.02 -14.85
CA ASP A 29 5.24 -1.02 -15.41
C ASP A 29 5.78 -1.95 -14.32
N PHE A 30 6.16 -1.39 -13.17
CA PHE A 30 6.59 -2.17 -12.01
C PHE A 30 5.48 -3.09 -11.50
N ARG A 31 4.22 -2.59 -11.40
CA ARG A 31 3.07 -3.41 -11.00
C ARG A 31 2.81 -4.55 -11.96
N LEU A 32 2.83 -4.28 -13.27
CA LEU A 32 2.62 -5.29 -14.29
C LEU A 32 3.70 -6.38 -14.23
N LYS A 33 4.95 -5.98 -14.10
CA LYS A 33 6.06 -6.92 -13.92
C LYS A 33 5.93 -7.74 -12.64
N SER A 34 5.48 -7.10 -11.56
CA SER A 34 5.23 -7.80 -10.29
C SER A 34 4.09 -8.82 -10.42
N TYR A 35 3.04 -8.49 -11.16
CA TYR A 35 1.96 -9.40 -11.47
C TYR A 35 2.42 -10.62 -12.29
N GLU A 36 3.27 -10.42 -13.31
CA GLU A 36 3.87 -11.53 -14.04
C GLU A 36 4.68 -12.46 -13.14
N VAL A 37 5.48 -11.89 -12.22
CA VAL A 37 6.26 -12.66 -11.26
C VAL A 37 5.36 -13.41 -10.29
N PHE A 38 4.28 -12.77 -9.82
CA PHE A 38 3.30 -13.40 -8.96
C PHE A 38 2.67 -14.62 -9.62
N ASN A 39 2.25 -14.54 -10.87
CA ASN A 39 1.65 -15.65 -11.61
C ASN A 39 2.62 -16.83 -11.86
N LYS A 40 3.92 -16.57 -11.93
CA LYS A 40 4.95 -17.59 -12.11
C LYS A 40 5.35 -18.29 -10.80
N LYS A 41 5.06 -17.69 -9.64
CA LYS A 41 5.40 -18.25 -8.34
C LYS A 41 4.37 -19.30 -7.91
N LYS A 42 4.89 -20.37 -7.33
CA LYS A 42 4.04 -21.38 -6.69
C LYS A 42 3.55 -20.84 -5.33
N MET A 43 2.35 -21.25 -4.96
CA MET A 43 1.80 -20.97 -3.62
C MET A 43 2.79 -21.47 -2.56
N PRO A 44 3.13 -20.65 -1.55
CA PRO A 44 4.01 -21.06 -0.47
C PRO A 44 3.39 -22.21 0.33
N LYS A 45 4.24 -23.16 0.74
CA LYS A 45 3.83 -24.31 1.56
C LYS A 45 4.27 -24.19 3.03
N TRP A 46 4.87 -23.06 3.37
CA TRP A 46 5.27 -22.71 4.73
C TRP A 46 4.26 -21.70 5.30
N GLY A 47 3.90 -21.85 6.55
CA GLY A 47 2.92 -21.00 7.22
C GLY A 47 1.54 -21.65 7.30
N ALA A 48 0.49 -20.82 7.35
CA ALA A 48 -0.89 -21.29 7.46
C ALA A 48 -1.38 -21.95 6.16
N ASP A 49 -2.35 -22.85 6.29
CA ASP A 49 -3.03 -23.43 5.14
C ASP A 49 -3.90 -22.37 4.43
N LEU A 50 -3.61 -22.13 3.16
CA LEU A 50 -4.31 -21.17 2.30
C LEU A 50 -5.29 -21.83 1.32
N SER A 51 -5.48 -23.14 1.40
CA SER A 51 -6.31 -23.90 0.45
C SER A 51 -7.79 -23.51 0.50
N GLY A 52 -8.25 -22.93 1.61
CA GLY A 52 -9.62 -22.43 1.76
C GLY A 52 -9.86 -21.02 1.21
N ILE A 53 -8.83 -20.35 0.66
CA ILE A 53 -8.95 -19.00 0.11
C ILE A 53 -9.17 -19.08 -1.41
N ASP A 54 -10.29 -18.53 -1.86
CA ASP A 54 -10.54 -18.30 -3.28
C ASP A 54 -10.02 -16.91 -3.67
N PHE A 55 -8.84 -16.88 -4.31
CA PHE A 55 -8.19 -15.64 -4.73
C PHE A 55 -8.93 -14.94 -5.87
N ASP A 56 -9.79 -15.63 -6.61
CA ASP A 56 -10.61 -15.04 -7.66
C ASP A 56 -11.87 -14.39 -7.09
N ASP A 57 -12.25 -14.69 -5.86
CA ASP A 57 -13.41 -14.10 -5.17
C ASP A 57 -13.04 -12.91 -4.24
N ILE A 58 -11.87 -12.31 -4.41
CA ILE A 58 -11.39 -11.17 -3.62
C ILE A 58 -11.45 -9.88 -4.44
N TYR A 59 -11.87 -8.79 -3.80
CA TYR A 59 -11.71 -7.44 -4.33
C TYR A 59 -10.32 -6.90 -3.94
N TYR A 60 -9.47 -6.71 -4.92
CA TYR A 60 -8.09 -6.30 -4.67
C TYR A 60 -7.92 -4.79 -4.47
N TYR A 61 -8.94 -4.01 -4.83
CA TYR A 61 -8.90 -2.57 -4.63
C TYR A 61 -10.29 -2.01 -4.29
N LEU A 62 -10.35 -1.30 -3.18
CA LEU A 62 -11.50 -0.59 -2.67
C LEU A 62 -11.08 0.82 -2.30
N LYS A 63 -11.66 1.83 -2.96
CA LYS A 63 -11.43 3.24 -2.65
C LYS A 63 -12.61 3.76 -1.84
N PRO A 64 -12.44 4.00 -0.54
CA PRO A 64 -13.55 4.41 0.32
C PRO A 64 -13.98 5.87 0.09
N SER A 65 -13.04 6.76 -0.25
CA SER A 65 -13.26 8.19 -0.42
C SER A 65 -12.33 8.77 -1.48
N ASP A 66 -12.76 9.85 -2.14
CA ASP A 66 -11.91 10.66 -3.04
C ASP A 66 -11.08 11.70 -2.28
N ARG A 67 -11.32 11.86 -0.98
CA ARG A 67 -10.66 12.85 -0.15
C ARG A 67 -9.97 12.19 1.03
N LYS A 68 -8.74 12.64 1.29
CA LYS A 68 -8.01 12.36 2.53
C LYS A 68 -8.26 13.49 3.50
N GLY A 69 -8.72 13.19 4.72
CA GLY A 69 -8.87 14.17 5.78
C GLY A 69 -7.52 14.61 6.32
N ARG A 70 -7.36 15.90 6.59
CA ARG A 70 -6.23 16.47 7.33
C ARG A 70 -6.48 16.48 8.83
N THR A 71 -7.75 16.58 9.21
CA THR A 71 -8.20 16.51 10.59
C THR A 71 -9.11 15.31 10.79
N TRP A 72 -9.19 14.82 12.03
CA TRP A 72 -10.06 13.69 12.36
C TRP A 72 -11.53 14.00 12.11
N GLU A 73 -11.91 15.27 12.23
CA GLU A 73 -13.27 15.76 12.00
C GLU A 73 -13.73 15.58 10.55
N GLU A 74 -12.81 15.64 9.59
CA GLU A 74 -13.07 15.47 8.15
C GLU A 74 -13.25 14.01 7.73
N VAL A 75 -12.89 13.04 8.60
CA VAL A 75 -13.07 11.62 8.32
C VAL A 75 -14.57 11.27 8.33
N PRO A 76 -15.07 10.50 7.33
CA PRO A 76 -16.47 10.09 7.29
C PRO A 76 -16.92 9.36 8.56
N SER A 77 -18.16 9.61 9.01
CA SER A 77 -18.71 9.05 10.25
C SER A 77 -18.69 7.53 10.31
N GLU A 78 -19.01 6.85 9.23
CA GLU A 78 -19.00 5.39 9.14
C GLU A 78 -17.61 4.79 9.44
N ILE A 79 -16.57 5.52 9.03
CA ILE A 79 -15.18 5.12 9.31
C ILE A 79 -14.84 5.42 10.77
N LYS A 80 -15.22 6.60 11.29
CA LYS A 80 -15.05 6.94 12.72
C LYS A 80 -15.71 5.91 13.62
N ASP A 81 -16.93 5.51 13.33
CA ASP A 81 -17.67 4.49 14.08
C ASP A 81 -16.94 3.13 14.09
N THR A 82 -16.23 2.83 13.02
CA THR A 82 -15.41 1.60 12.94
C THR A 82 -14.19 1.70 13.85
N PHE A 83 -13.47 2.83 13.83
CA PHE A 83 -12.33 3.07 14.72
C PHE A 83 -12.75 3.12 16.20
N ASP A 84 -13.91 3.69 16.50
CA ASP A 84 -14.45 3.74 17.85
C ASP A 84 -14.85 2.35 18.37
N ARG A 85 -15.44 1.51 17.52
CA ARG A 85 -15.72 0.11 17.85
C ARG A 85 -14.46 -0.73 18.08
N LEU A 86 -13.37 -0.39 17.40
CA LEU A 86 -12.06 -1.03 17.60
C LEU A 86 -11.37 -0.54 18.88
N GLY A 87 -11.91 0.49 19.55
CA GLY A 87 -11.39 1.01 20.81
C GLY A 87 -10.09 1.79 20.66
N ILE A 88 -9.82 2.40 19.51
CA ILE A 88 -8.62 3.20 19.29
C ILE A 88 -8.74 4.51 20.08
N PRO A 89 -7.83 4.77 21.07
CA PRO A 89 -7.92 5.92 21.95
C PRO A 89 -7.88 7.25 21.19
N GLU A 90 -8.70 8.23 21.61
CA GLU A 90 -8.64 9.58 21.03
C GLU A 90 -7.27 10.25 21.18
N ALA A 91 -6.55 9.94 22.25
CA ALA A 91 -5.20 10.44 22.47
C ALA A 91 -4.24 9.99 21.36
N GLU A 92 -4.35 8.77 20.85
CA GLU A 92 -3.54 8.29 19.73
C GLU A 92 -3.88 9.00 18.42
N LYS A 93 -5.15 9.41 18.26
CA LYS A 93 -5.61 10.14 17.07
C LYS A 93 -5.12 11.60 17.03
N LYS A 94 -4.89 12.23 18.19
CA LYS A 94 -4.68 13.69 18.31
C LYS A 94 -3.29 14.11 18.79
N HIS A 95 -2.58 13.26 19.54
CA HIS A 95 -1.38 13.66 20.28
C HIS A 95 -0.09 12.99 19.83
N LEU A 96 -0.14 12.11 18.85
CA LEU A 96 1.07 11.55 18.26
C LEU A 96 1.73 12.56 17.32
N ALA A 97 3.06 12.53 17.28
CA ALA A 97 3.86 13.39 16.41
C ALA A 97 3.54 13.24 14.92
N GLY A 98 3.08 12.05 14.53
CA GLY A 98 2.54 11.77 13.22
C GLY A 98 1.57 10.58 13.27
N VAL A 99 0.43 10.71 12.62
CA VAL A 99 -0.59 9.68 12.53
C VAL A 99 -1.03 9.51 11.09
N GLU A 100 -1.14 8.27 10.65
CA GLU A 100 -1.79 7.93 9.39
C GLU A 100 -2.76 6.78 9.61
N ALA A 101 -4.00 6.94 9.14
CA ALA A 101 -5.03 5.93 9.21
C ALA A 101 -5.40 5.45 7.81
N GLN A 102 -5.39 4.14 7.64
CA GLN A 102 -5.80 3.47 6.42
C GLN A 102 -7.14 2.78 6.64
N PHE A 103 -8.00 2.86 5.64
CA PHE A 103 -9.23 2.09 5.56
C PHE A 103 -9.36 1.49 4.17
N ASP A 104 -9.61 0.19 4.09
CA ASP A 104 -9.54 -0.58 2.84
C ASP A 104 -8.18 -0.39 2.13
N SER A 105 -8.19 0.08 0.89
CA SER A 105 -6.98 0.20 0.07
C SER A 105 -6.36 1.60 0.08
N GLU A 106 -6.89 2.53 0.88
CA GLU A 106 -6.49 3.94 0.85
C GLU A 106 -6.18 4.50 2.23
N SER A 107 -5.24 5.46 2.26
CA SER A 107 -5.05 6.33 3.41
C SER A 107 -6.17 7.37 3.44
N ILE A 108 -6.94 7.38 4.53
CA ILE A 108 -8.11 8.24 4.69
C ILE A 108 -7.87 9.47 5.57
N TYR A 109 -6.83 9.41 6.40
CA TYR A 109 -6.45 10.46 7.32
C TYR A 109 -4.94 10.47 7.50
N GLY A 110 -4.36 11.65 7.54
CA GLY A 110 -2.94 11.81 7.87
C GLY A 110 -2.70 13.17 8.49
N SER A 111 -1.95 13.17 9.58
CA SER A 111 -1.56 14.34 10.33
C SER A 111 -0.10 14.24 10.75
N LEU A 112 0.62 15.34 10.65
CA LEU A 112 1.98 15.52 11.17
C LEU A 112 1.99 16.81 11.97
N MET A 113 2.72 16.83 13.09
CA MET A 113 2.90 18.07 13.86
C MET A 113 3.64 19.11 13.02
N GLU A 114 3.15 20.35 13.01
CA GLU A 114 3.69 21.48 12.23
C GLU A 114 5.19 21.70 12.50
N GLU A 115 5.58 21.59 13.75
CA GLU A 115 7.01 21.68 14.14
C GLU A 115 7.92 20.68 13.43
N LEU A 116 7.42 19.49 13.11
CA LEU A 116 8.16 18.46 12.38
C LEU A 116 8.17 18.74 10.88
N GLU A 117 7.07 19.25 10.33
CA GLU A 117 7.01 19.70 8.94
C GLU A 117 8.01 20.83 8.69
N GLU A 118 8.08 21.82 9.59
CA GLU A 118 9.06 22.92 9.54
C GLU A 118 10.52 22.44 9.60
N LYS A 119 10.76 21.33 10.29
CA LYS A 119 12.09 20.68 10.33
C LYS A 119 12.38 19.80 9.11
N GLY A 120 11.47 19.75 8.14
CA GLY A 120 11.63 19.00 6.90
C GLY A 120 11.31 17.51 7.02
N VAL A 121 10.60 17.08 8.07
CA VAL A 121 10.13 15.69 8.18
C VAL A 121 9.02 15.46 7.17
N ILE A 122 9.17 14.41 6.37
CA ILE A 122 8.15 13.95 5.42
C ILE A 122 7.50 12.70 5.99
N PHE A 123 6.22 12.79 6.37
CA PHE A 123 5.41 11.69 6.83
C PHE A 123 4.11 11.65 6.02
N THR A 124 4.01 10.73 5.09
CA THR A 124 2.90 10.68 4.13
C THR A 124 2.73 9.28 3.55
N SER A 125 1.57 9.00 2.98
CA SER A 125 1.34 7.75 2.27
C SER A 125 2.24 7.61 1.03
N THR A 126 2.49 6.37 0.61
CA THR A 126 3.25 6.11 -0.62
C THR A 126 2.62 6.73 -1.85
N ASP A 127 1.28 6.77 -1.92
CA ASP A 127 0.55 7.39 -3.03
C ASP A 127 0.76 8.90 -3.11
N GLU A 128 0.82 9.59 -1.97
CA GLU A 128 1.15 11.01 -1.92
C GLU A 128 2.65 11.27 -2.15
N ALA A 129 3.52 10.41 -1.62
CA ALA A 129 4.96 10.52 -1.85
C ALA A 129 5.30 10.41 -3.34
N LEU A 130 4.65 9.51 -4.08
CA LEU A 130 4.79 9.39 -5.54
C LEU A 130 4.43 10.68 -6.28
N LYS A 131 3.46 11.45 -5.77
CA LYS A 131 2.98 12.70 -6.39
C LYS A 131 3.79 13.92 -5.97
N LYS A 132 4.11 14.03 -4.67
CA LYS A 132 4.74 15.22 -4.08
C LYS A 132 6.26 15.15 -4.09
N HIS A 133 6.83 13.94 -4.02
CA HIS A 133 8.27 13.69 -3.91
C HIS A 133 8.73 12.57 -4.87
N PRO A 134 8.38 12.63 -6.18
CA PRO A 134 8.55 11.52 -7.11
C PRO A 134 9.99 11.02 -7.24
N GLU A 135 10.97 11.94 -7.31
CA GLU A 135 12.38 11.58 -7.45
C GLU A 135 12.93 10.91 -6.19
N LEU A 136 12.64 11.48 -5.02
CA LEU A 136 13.04 10.93 -3.74
C LEU A 136 12.41 9.54 -3.52
N PHE A 137 11.12 9.42 -3.78
CA PHE A 137 10.42 8.14 -3.67
C PHE A 137 11.02 7.08 -4.59
N LYS A 138 11.25 7.43 -5.86
CA LYS A 138 11.82 6.52 -6.85
C LYS A 138 13.21 6.03 -6.46
N GLU A 139 14.08 6.93 -5.99
CA GLU A 139 15.44 6.59 -5.56
C GLU A 139 15.43 5.52 -4.46
N TYR A 140 14.67 5.73 -3.38
CA TYR A 140 14.63 4.79 -2.27
C TYR A 140 13.86 3.52 -2.61
N PHE A 141 12.78 3.62 -3.36
CA PHE A 141 12.00 2.49 -3.82
C PHE A 141 12.84 1.53 -4.66
N GLU A 142 13.57 2.05 -5.65
CA GLU A 142 14.44 1.24 -6.49
C GLU A 142 15.57 0.60 -5.70
N LYS A 143 16.23 1.32 -4.79
CA LYS A 143 17.28 0.78 -3.91
C LYS A 143 16.78 -0.39 -3.07
N GLU A 144 15.67 -0.23 -2.38
CA GLU A 144 15.11 -1.27 -1.52
C GLU A 144 14.66 -2.50 -2.30
N TYR A 145 13.96 -2.31 -3.41
CA TYR A 145 13.49 -3.43 -4.21
C TYR A 145 14.60 -4.17 -4.93
N ARG A 146 15.56 -3.47 -5.52
CA ARG A 146 16.72 -4.09 -6.16
C ARG A 146 17.55 -4.89 -5.16
N SER A 147 17.87 -4.32 -4.01
CA SER A 147 18.60 -5.00 -2.95
C SER A 147 17.91 -6.29 -2.51
N ARG A 148 16.60 -6.25 -2.29
CA ARG A 148 15.83 -7.43 -1.87
C ARG A 148 15.70 -8.51 -2.96
N ILE A 149 15.56 -8.11 -4.22
CA ILE A 149 15.52 -9.06 -5.35
C ILE A 149 16.88 -9.71 -5.54
N GLU A 150 17.97 -8.94 -5.51
CA GLU A 150 19.34 -9.44 -5.63
C GLU A 150 19.69 -10.41 -4.50
N GLN A 151 19.44 -10.03 -3.24
CA GLN A 151 19.69 -10.90 -2.08
C GLN A 151 18.91 -12.22 -2.16
N ARG A 152 17.63 -12.18 -2.60
CA ARG A 152 16.83 -13.41 -2.77
C ARG A 152 17.32 -14.26 -3.95
N THR A 153 17.76 -13.63 -5.03
CA THR A 153 18.30 -14.34 -6.21
C THR A 153 19.60 -15.02 -5.87
N ASP A 154 20.48 -14.39 -5.12
CA ASP A 154 21.75 -14.96 -4.68
C ASP A 154 21.56 -16.06 -3.64
N SER A 155 20.59 -15.92 -2.75
CA SER A 155 20.19 -16.98 -1.82
C SER A 155 19.69 -18.23 -2.55
N ILE A 156 18.88 -18.07 -3.60
CA ILE A 156 18.36 -19.19 -4.40
C ILE A 156 19.48 -19.84 -5.23
N LYS A 157 20.40 -19.05 -5.79
CA LYS A 157 21.58 -19.57 -6.49
C LYS A 157 22.51 -20.34 -5.55
N GLY A 158 22.71 -19.82 -4.33
CA GLY A 158 23.51 -20.49 -3.30
C GLY A 158 22.92 -21.82 -2.83
N MET A 159 21.60 -21.99 -2.85
CA MET A 159 20.94 -23.28 -2.56
C MET A 159 21.12 -24.32 -3.68
N LYS A 160 21.13 -23.88 -4.95
CA LYS A 160 21.31 -24.76 -6.10
C LYS A 160 22.76 -25.27 -6.30
N LEU A 161 23.72 -24.62 -5.66
CA LEU A 161 25.13 -25.04 -5.71
C LEU A 161 25.51 -26.02 -4.60
N LYS A 162 24.58 -26.45 -3.76
CA LYS A 162 24.79 -27.42 -2.66
C LYS A 162 24.10 -28.75 -2.88
N GLU A 163 23.48 -28.97 -4.04
CA GLU A 163 23.03 -30.27 -4.55
C GLU A 163 24.09 -30.84 -5.52
#